data_30fc6831392881321b36f1bb1fa6c94e
#
_entry.id   30fc6831392881321b36f1bb1fa6c94e
#
_cell.length_a   1.000
_cell.length_b   1.000
_cell.length_c   1.000
_cell.angle_alpha   90.00
_cell.angle_beta   90.00
_cell.angle_gamma   90.00
#
_symmetry.space_group_name_H-M   'P 1'
#
loop_
_entity.id
_entity.type
_entity.pdbx_description
1 polymer ?
#
loop_
_entity_poly.entity_id
_entity_poly.type
_entity_poly.pdbx_seq_one_letter_code
_entity_poly.pdbx_strand_id
1 'polypeptide(L)'
;MGQNPAIDKDDIQRLIDLEITEGHTTEYRRLAKDLFLFSYFTAGMNFGDIARLRYKDIVKGRVNYSRHKTQKLLSFQLVPMALQILEKYGMAGHGEDYIFPILNRHEHTTPQQIFNRLHKVLRKVNRELKTLGEQIGLEMPLTTYVARHTFATVLKRSGVNIAIISESLGHSDLSTTQIYLDS
;
A
#
# COMPACT_ATOMS: atom_id res chain seq x y z
N MET A 1 8.63 17.73 20.17
CA MET A 1 7.38 17.15 19.63
C MET A 1 7.66 16.42 18.34
N GLY A 2 7.22 15.18 18.28
CA GLY A 2 7.36 14.40 17.05
C GLY A 2 6.55 15.03 15.92
N GLN A 3 7.13 15.07 14.73
CA GLN A 3 6.43 15.52 13.55
C GLN A 3 5.33 14.51 13.20
N ASN A 4 4.16 15.00 12.82
CA ASN A 4 3.09 14.15 12.31
C ASN A 4 3.53 13.55 10.95
N PRO A 5 3.66 12.23 10.82
CA PRO A 5 4.12 11.63 9.57
C PRO A 5 3.08 11.67 8.45
N ALA A 6 1.86 12.10 8.73
CA ALA A 6 0.81 12.15 7.72
C ALA A 6 1.03 13.30 6.74
N ILE A 7 0.70 13.04 5.48
CA ILE A 7 0.63 14.05 4.42
C ILE A 7 -0.85 14.32 4.11
N ASP A 8 -1.17 15.33 3.31
CA ASP A 8 -2.56 15.66 3.02
C ASP A 8 -3.03 15.10 1.65
N LYS A 9 -4.31 15.29 1.35
CA LYS A 9 -4.91 14.82 0.09
C LYS A 9 -4.27 15.47 -1.13
N ASP A 10 -3.84 16.73 -1.03
CA ASP A 10 -3.19 17.43 -2.14
C ASP A 10 -1.82 16.82 -2.42
N ASP A 11 -1.10 16.39 -1.39
CA ASP A 11 0.16 15.67 -1.55
C ASP A 11 -0.06 14.31 -2.23
N ILE A 12 -1.14 13.60 -1.86
CA ILE A 12 -1.51 12.34 -2.51
C ILE A 12 -1.80 12.59 -4.00
N GLN A 13 -2.54 13.65 -4.33
CA GLN A 13 -2.84 13.97 -5.73
C GLN A 13 -1.56 14.32 -6.50
N ARG A 14 -0.65 15.08 -5.89
CA ARG A 14 0.65 15.37 -6.52
C ARG A 14 1.45 14.11 -6.78
N LEU A 15 1.42 13.15 -5.86
CA LEU A 15 2.09 11.87 -6.05
C LEU A 15 1.45 11.06 -7.19
N ILE A 16 0.11 11.04 -7.26
CA ILE A 16 -0.62 10.38 -8.36
C ILE A 16 -0.20 10.98 -9.71
N ASP A 17 -0.14 12.30 -9.80
CA ASP A 17 0.13 13.03 -11.03
C ASP A 17 1.61 13.05 -11.42
N LEU A 18 2.50 12.68 -10.50
CA LEU A 18 3.94 12.72 -10.74
C LEU A 18 4.35 11.70 -11.79
N GLU A 19 4.92 12.19 -12.87
CA GLU A 19 5.50 11.33 -13.91
C GLU A 19 6.89 10.88 -13.51
N ILE A 20 7.15 9.58 -13.63
CA ILE A 20 8.46 8.99 -13.35
C ILE A 20 9.22 8.89 -14.66
N THR A 21 10.32 9.66 -14.77
CA THR A 21 11.15 9.67 -15.95
C THR A 21 12.06 8.44 -16.01
N GLU A 22 12.45 8.06 -17.23
CA GLU A 22 13.32 6.90 -17.44
C GLU A 22 14.68 7.07 -16.75
N GLY A 23 15.23 5.98 -16.23
CA GLY A 23 16.50 5.96 -15.51
C GLY A 23 16.78 4.61 -14.87
N HIS A 24 17.95 4.45 -14.25
CA HIS A 24 18.37 3.19 -13.67
C HIS A 24 17.46 2.67 -12.55
N THR A 25 16.75 3.55 -11.87
CA THR A 25 15.88 3.20 -10.74
C THR A 25 14.40 3.26 -11.10
N THR A 26 14.06 3.41 -12.38
CA THR A 26 12.68 3.64 -12.82
C THR A 26 11.72 2.56 -12.36
N GLU A 27 12.07 1.28 -12.49
CA GLU A 27 11.21 0.18 -12.08
C GLU A 27 10.93 0.20 -10.58
N TYR A 28 11.96 0.37 -9.75
CA TYR A 28 11.79 0.47 -8.31
C TYR A 28 11.04 1.72 -7.90
N ARG A 29 11.25 2.81 -8.61
CA ARG A 29 10.56 4.07 -8.33
C ARG A 29 9.08 3.97 -8.65
N ARG A 30 8.72 3.35 -9.77
CA ARG A 30 7.32 3.06 -10.12
C ARG A 30 6.69 2.11 -9.11
N LEU A 31 7.40 1.04 -8.73
CA LEU A 31 6.93 0.11 -7.71
C LEU A 31 6.70 0.82 -6.37
N ALA A 32 7.64 1.65 -5.94
CA ALA A 32 7.53 2.41 -4.70
C ALA A 32 6.30 3.31 -4.69
N LYS A 33 6.08 4.06 -5.76
CA LYS A 33 4.88 4.90 -5.94
C LYS A 33 3.61 4.06 -5.85
N ASP A 34 3.56 2.97 -6.60
CA ASP A 34 2.38 2.09 -6.64
C ASP A 34 2.10 1.44 -5.29
N LEU A 35 3.13 0.99 -4.57
CA LEU A 35 2.97 0.41 -3.23
C LEU A 35 2.44 1.42 -2.23
N PHE A 36 2.97 2.64 -2.26
CA PHE A 36 2.50 3.70 -1.38
C PHE A 36 1.02 4.03 -1.65
N LEU A 37 0.67 4.26 -2.91
CA LEU A 37 -0.71 4.58 -3.30
C LEU A 37 -1.65 3.40 -3.05
N PHE A 38 -1.23 2.18 -3.34
CA PHE A 38 -2.04 1.00 -3.05
C PHE A 38 -2.32 0.88 -1.55
N SER A 39 -1.31 1.09 -0.71
CA SER A 39 -1.49 1.11 0.74
C SER A 39 -2.51 2.17 1.15
N TYR A 40 -2.36 3.38 0.64
CA TYR A 40 -3.29 4.47 0.95
C TYR A 40 -4.73 4.12 0.54
N PHE A 41 -4.92 3.56 -0.66
CA PHE A 41 -6.25 3.23 -1.18
C PHE A 41 -6.81 1.89 -0.68
N THR A 42 -6.09 1.19 0.18
CA THR A 42 -6.53 -0.06 0.82
C THR A 42 -6.60 0.05 2.34
N ALA A 43 -6.98 1.23 2.83
CA ALA A 43 -7.14 1.49 4.27
C ALA A 43 -5.83 1.37 5.06
N GLY A 44 -4.71 1.67 4.43
CA GLY A 44 -3.40 1.63 5.10
C GLY A 44 -2.80 0.23 5.21
N MET A 45 -3.11 -0.66 4.28
CA MET A 45 -2.53 -2.00 4.25
C MET A 45 -1.01 -1.92 4.27
N ASN A 46 -0.35 -2.67 5.16
CA ASN A 46 1.09 -2.54 5.35
C ASN A 46 1.89 -3.23 4.23
N PHE A 47 3.17 -2.87 4.11
CA PHE A 47 4.05 -3.36 3.07
C PHE A 47 4.14 -4.89 3.05
N GLY A 48 4.30 -5.52 4.20
CA GLY A 48 4.42 -6.97 4.28
C GLY A 48 3.19 -7.71 3.78
N ASP A 49 2.01 -7.18 4.09
CA ASP A 49 0.76 -7.77 3.62
C ASP A 49 0.56 -7.54 2.12
N ILE A 50 0.87 -6.34 1.61
CA ILE A 50 0.81 -6.05 0.18
C ILE A 50 1.75 -6.98 -0.60
N ALA A 51 2.96 -7.17 -0.11
CA ALA A 51 3.95 -8.04 -0.74
C ALA A 51 3.49 -9.50 -0.80
N ARG A 52 2.65 -9.93 0.14
CA ARG A 52 2.12 -11.30 0.21
C ARG A 52 0.81 -11.52 -0.52
N LEU A 53 0.21 -10.47 -1.09
CA LEU A 53 -1.01 -10.62 -1.88
C LEU A 53 -0.76 -11.50 -3.10
N ARG A 54 -1.63 -12.49 -3.27
CA ARG A 54 -1.62 -13.40 -4.41
C ARG A 54 -2.83 -13.16 -5.30
N TYR A 55 -2.76 -13.57 -6.54
CA TYR A 55 -3.89 -13.41 -7.46
C TYR A 55 -5.17 -14.05 -6.92
N LYS A 56 -5.07 -15.19 -6.22
CA LYS A 56 -6.24 -15.84 -5.61
C LYS A 56 -6.93 -15.01 -4.54
N ASP A 57 -6.23 -14.03 -3.95
CA ASP A 57 -6.78 -13.16 -2.91
C ASP A 57 -7.70 -12.07 -3.48
N ILE A 58 -7.69 -11.90 -4.80
CA ILE A 58 -8.52 -10.90 -5.48
C ILE A 58 -9.56 -11.62 -6.32
N VAL A 59 -10.83 -11.47 -5.95
CA VAL A 59 -11.95 -12.08 -6.66
C VAL A 59 -12.99 -11.01 -6.97
N LYS A 60 -13.28 -10.79 -8.26
CA LYS A 60 -14.26 -9.79 -8.71
C LYS A 60 -14.02 -8.40 -8.12
N GLY A 61 -12.75 -7.99 -8.09
CA GLY A 61 -12.36 -6.69 -7.56
C GLY A 61 -12.39 -6.58 -6.04
N ARG A 62 -12.52 -7.70 -5.33
CA ARG A 62 -12.59 -7.74 -3.88
C ARG A 62 -11.39 -8.47 -3.30
N VAL A 63 -10.79 -7.88 -2.27
CA VAL A 63 -9.71 -8.51 -1.51
C VAL A 63 -10.30 -9.46 -0.48
N ASN A 64 -9.74 -10.67 -0.39
CA ASN A 64 -9.94 -11.60 0.70
C ASN A 64 -8.57 -12.13 1.11
N TYR A 65 -8.02 -11.56 2.16
CA TYR A 65 -6.65 -11.82 2.57
C TYR A 65 -6.55 -11.94 4.09
N SER A 66 -5.91 -13.00 4.58
CA SER A 66 -5.62 -13.14 6.01
C SER A 66 -4.29 -12.46 6.32
N ARG A 67 -4.33 -11.46 7.21
CA ARG A 67 -3.14 -10.72 7.62
C ARG A 67 -2.10 -11.66 8.21
N HIS A 68 -0.86 -11.52 7.77
CA HIS A 68 0.24 -12.38 8.22
C HIS A 68 0.45 -12.33 9.72
N LYS A 69 0.47 -11.13 10.29
CA LYS A 69 0.83 -10.91 11.70
C LYS A 69 -0.28 -11.30 12.68
N THR A 70 -1.53 -11.02 12.34
CA THR A 70 -2.68 -11.20 13.24
C THR A 70 -3.60 -12.34 12.85
N GLN A 71 -3.45 -12.89 11.65
CA GLN A 71 -4.34 -13.89 11.04
C GLN A 71 -5.78 -13.41 10.86
N LYS A 72 -6.02 -12.10 10.98
CA LYS A 72 -7.34 -11.53 10.76
C LYS A 72 -7.62 -11.36 9.28
N LEU A 73 -8.85 -11.68 8.88
CA LEU A 73 -9.28 -11.57 7.50
C LEU A 73 -9.53 -10.11 7.12
N LEU A 74 -8.87 -9.66 6.05
CA LEU A 74 -9.22 -8.43 5.36
C LEU A 74 -10.13 -8.78 4.19
N SER A 75 -11.34 -8.22 4.17
CA SER A 75 -12.31 -8.46 3.12
C SER A 75 -13.00 -7.17 2.77
N PHE A 76 -12.67 -6.60 1.60
CA PHE A 76 -13.25 -5.33 1.17
C PHE A 76 -13.17 -5.19 -0.35
N GLN A 77 -14.08 -4.39 -0.90
CA GLN A 77 -14.10 -4.06 -2.33
C GLN A 77 -12.98 -3.06 -2.62
N LEU A 78 -12.18 -3.33 -3.66
CA LEU A 78 -11.14 -2.41 -4.09
C LEU A 78 -11.74 -1.19 -4.78
N VAL A 79 -11.21 -0.01 -4.43
CA VAL A 79 -11.56 1.24 -5.11
C VAL A 79 -10.92 1.26 -6.51
N PRO A 80 -11.46 2.05 -7.46
CA PRO A 80 -10.92 2.07 -8.83
C PRO A 80 -9.42 2.35 -8.92
N MET A 81 -8.88 3.25 -8.10
CA MET A 81 -7.44 3.53 -8.08
C MET A 81 -6.61 2.32 -7.71
N ALA A 82 -7.05 1.54 -6.72
CA ALA A 82 -6.35 0.33 -6.32
C ALA A 82 -6.41 -0.73 -7.42
N LEU A 83 -7.56 -0.88 -8.08
CA LEU A 83 -7.71 -1.79 -9.22
C LEU A 83 -6.78 -1.42 -10.37
N GLN A 84 -6.68 -0.12 -10.70
CA GLN A 84 -5.77 0.36 -11.73
C GLN A 84 -4.32 0.03 -11.44
N ILE A 85 -3.92 0.13 -10.17
CA ILE A 85 -2.57 -0.23 -9.76
C ILE A 85 -2.32 -1.72 -9.98
N LEU A 86 -3.25 -2.58 -9.55
CA LEU A 86 -3.11 -4.02 -9.75
C LEU A 86 -3.02 -4.40 -11.23
N GLU A 87 -3.77 -3.74 -12.09
CA GLU A 87 -3.75 -3.99 -13.53
C GLU A 87 -2.37 -3.79 -14.16
N LYS A 88 -1.56 -2.87 -13.62
CA LYS A 88 -0.18 -2.65 -14.09
C LYS A 88 0.70 -3.88 -13.92
N TYR A 89 0.39 -4.72 -12.93
CA TYR A 89 1.20 -5.92 -12.61
C TYR A 89 0.61 -7.19 -13.21
N GLY A 90 -0.44 -7.06 -14.00
CA GLY A 90 -1.08 -8.16 -14.72
C GLY A 90 -2.10 -8.91 -13.87
N MET A 91 -3.28 -9.13 -14.43
CA MET A 91 -4.37 -9.84 -13.75
C MET A 91 -4.44 -11.31 -14.16
N ALA A 92 -3.50 -11.78 -14.99
CA ALA A 92 -3.53 -13.11 -15.61
C ALA A 92 -2.51 -14.08 -15.00
N GLY A 93 -2.03 -13.80 -13.78
CA GLY A 93 -1.11 -14.69 -13.09
C GLY A 93 -1.78 -15.95 -12.57
N HIS A 94 -0.98 -16.99 -12.29
CA HIS A 94 -1.46 -18.16 -11.57
C HIS A 94 -1.94 -17.75 -10.18
N GLY A 95 -3.02 -18.37 -9.69
CA GLY A 95 -3.63 -17.99 -8.39
C GLY A 95 -2.65 -17.93 -7.22
N GLU A 96 -1.67 -18.82 -7.18
CA GLU A 96 -0.66 -18.86 -6.12
C GLU A 96 0.48 -17.87 -6.30
N ASP A 97 0.60 -17.21 -7.45
CA ASP A 97 1.64 -16.21 -7.69
C ASP A 97 1.35 -14.92 -6.93
N TYR A 98 2.41 -14.27 -6.48
CA TYR A 98 2.30 -12.95 -5.87
C TYR A 98 2.05 -11.90 -6.96
N ILE A 99 1.22 -10.90 -6.63
CA ILE A 99 0.83 -9.87 -7.60
C ILE A 99 1.99 -8.90 -7.84
N PHE A 100 2.55 -8.34 -6.77
CA PHE A 100 3.66 -7.39 -6.89
C PHE A 100 4.99 -8.11 -7.04
N PRO A 101 5.94 -7.55 -7.81
CA PRO A 101 7.24 -8.19 -8.07
C PRO A 101 8.20 -8.04 -6.89
N ILE A 102 7.79 -8.51 -5.73
CA ILE A 102 8.57 -8.46 -4.48
C ILE A 102 8.99 -9.87 -4.10
N LEU A 103 8.02 -10.77 -3.96
CA LEU A 103 8.25 -12.17 -3.64
C LEU A 103 8.03 -13.05 -4.86
N ASN A 104 8.80 -14.13 -4.94
CA ASN A 104 8.63 -15.20 -5.91
C ASN A 104 8.39 -16.51 -5.15
N ARG A 105 7.27 -17.19 -5.40
CA ARG A 105 6.90 -18.41 -4.65
C ARG A 105 7.83 -19.58 -4.85
N HIS A 106 8.62 -19.57 -5.91
CA HIS A 106 9.59 -20.62 -6.21
C HIS A 106 10.96 -20.35 -5.61
N GLU A 107 11.29 -19.09 -5.34
CA GLU A 107 12.58 -18.66 -4.78
C GLU A 107 12.52 -18.41 -3.28
N HIS A 108 11.44 -17.78 -2.81
CA HIS A 108 11.25 -17.38 -1.41
C HIS A 108 10.29 -18.35 -0.75
N THR A 109 10.79 -19.53 -0.34
CA THR A 109 9.96 -20.63 0.15
C THR A 109 9.98 -20.78 1.66
N THR A 110 11.01 -20.29 2.35
CA THR A 110 11.09 -20.36 3.80
C THR A 110 10.76 -19.03 4.46
N PRO A 111 10.27 -19.02 5.71
CA PRO A 111 10.03 -17.78 6.45
C PRO A 111 11.24 -16.85 6.49
N GLN A 112 12.46 -17.40 6.64
CA GLN A 112 13.69 -16.61 6.69
C GLN A 112 13.99 -15.95 5.33
N GLN A 113 13.79 -16.68 4.24
CA GLN A 113 13.99 -16.15 2.89
C GLN A 113 13.00 -15.01 2.61
N ILE A 114 11.74 -15.19 3.00
CA ILE A 114 10.71 -14.16 2.85
C ILE A 114 11.08 -12.93 3.68
N PHE A 115 11.44 -13.12 4.93
CA PHE A 115 11.84 -12.03 5.83
C PHE A 115 13.00 -11.22 5.25
N ASN A 116 14.06 -11.91 4.80
CA ASN A 116 15.25 -11.26 4.24
C ASN A 116 14.90 -10.48 2.96
N ARG A 117 14.08 -11.07 2.10
CA ARG A 117 13.66 -10.43 0.84
C ARG A 117 12.83 -9.19 1.11
N LEU A 118 11.86 -9.26 2.03
CA LEU A 118 11.02 -8.13 2.39
C LEU A 118 11.84 -6.97 2.94
N HIS A 119 12.80 -7.25 3.81
CA HIS A 119 13.68 -6.21 4.35
C HIS A 119 14.52 -5.54 3.27
N LYS A 120 15.05 -6.34 2.35
CA LYS A 120 15.86 -5.82 1.24
C LYS A 120 15.04 -4.90 0.33
N VAL A 121 13.86 -5.35 -0.07
CA VAL A 121 12.98 -4.57 -0.96
C VAL A 121 12.45 -3.34 -0.25
N LEU A 122 12.05 -3.47 1.01
CA LEU A 122 11.54 -2.34 1.79
C LEU A 122 12.55 -1.19 1.87
N ARG A 123 13.82 -1.50 2.07
CA ARG A 123 14.89 -0.47 2.10
C ARG A 123 14.98 0.26 0.76
N LYS A 124 14.93 -0.49 -0.34
CA LYS A 124 14.98 0.11 -1.69
C LYS A 124 13.74 0.95 -1.97
N VAL A 125 12.56 0.45 -1.60
CA VAL A 125 11.28 1.15 -1.77
C VAL A 125 11.30 2.46 -0.98
N ASN A 126 11.70 2.43 0.28
CA ASN A 126 11.74 3.63 1.10
C ASN A 126 12.77 4.66 0.59
N ARG A 127 13.87 4.20 0.01
CA ARG A 127 14.85 5.08 -0.64
C ARG A 127 14.21 5.82 -1.81
N GLU A 128 13.48 5.11 -2.66
CA GLU A 128 12.80 5.71 -3.80
C GLU A 128 11.64 6.61 -3.37
N LEU A 129 10.91 6.24 -2.33
CA LEU A 129 9.84 7.08 -1.77
C LEU A 129 10.40 8.41 -1.24
N LYS A 130 11.57 8.39 -0.61
CA LYS A 130 12.22 9.63 -0.15
C LYS A 130 12.46 10.59 -1.33
N THR A 131 12.97 10.06 -2.44
CA THR A 131 13.18 10.85 -3.66
C THR A 131 11.87 11.38 -4.21
N LEU A 132 10.84 10.56 -4.29
CA LEU A 132 9.51 10.96 -4.75
C LEU A 132 8.92 12.05 -3.86
N GLY A 133 9.06 11.92 -2.54
CA GLY A 133 8.62 12.92 -1.59
C GLY A 133 9.29 14.27 -1.80
N GLU A 134 10.60 14.29 -2.05
CA GLU A 134 11.34 15.49 -2.38
C GLU A 134 10.82 16.14 -3.67
N GLN A 135 10.52 15.32 -4.68
CA GLN A 135 10.02 15.80 -5.98
C GLN A 135 8.64 16.46 -5.87
N ILE A 136 7.80 16.02 -4.93
CA ILE A 136 6.50 16.67 -4.70
C ILE A 136 6.55 17.75 -3.63
N GLY A 137 7.73 18.09 -3.13
CA GLY A 137 7.94 19.22 -2.21
C GLY A 137 7.71 18.91 -0.74
N LEU A 138 7.77 17.64 -0.33
CA LEU A 138 7.63 17.30 1.08
C LEU A 138 8.90 17.62 1.86
N GLU A 139 8.74 18.19 3.06
CA GLU A 139 9.85 18.47 3.97
C GLU A 139 10.28 17.23 4.75
N MET A 140 9.36 16.26 4.90
CA MET A 140 9.62 15.02 5.62
C MET A 140 9.82 13.86 4.66
N PRO A 141 10.67 12.86 5.04
CA PRO A 141 10.83 11.67 4.20
C PRO A 141 9.52 10.92 4.03
N LEU A 142 9.17 10.60 2.79
CA LEU A 142 8.06 9.72 2.48
C LEU A 142 8.51 8.26 2.70
N THR A 143 7.70 7.48 3.41
CA THR A 143 7.94 6.05 3.66
C THR A 143 6.65 5.26 3.50
N THR A 144 6.75 3.93 3.42
CA THR A 144 5.57 3.07 3.37
C THR A 144 4.65 3.25 4.59
N TYR A 145 5.23 3.54 5.74
CA TYR A 145 4.50 3.76 6.99
C TYR A 145 3.62 5.03 6.92
N VAL A 146 4.07 6.05 6.20
CA VAL A 146 3.33 7.31 6.05
C VAL A 146 1.97 7.10 5.38
N ALA A 147 1.84 6.14 4.46
CA ALA A 147 0.58 5.84 3.80
C ALA A 147 -0.52 5.48 4.81
N ARG A 148 -0.19 4.65 5.79
CA ARG A 148 -1.13 4.23 6.85
C ARG A 148 -1.53 5.40 7.75
N HIS A 149 -0.57 6.23 8.15
CA HIS A 149 -0.84 7.42 8.94
C HIS A 149 -1.67 8.44 8.18
N THR A 150 -1.40 8.62 6.90
CA THR A 150 -2.15 9.53 6.04
C THR A 150 -3.60 9.09 5.93
N PHE A 151 -3.84 7.81 5.70
CA PHE A 151 -5.18 7.26 5.66
C PHE A 151 -5.94 7.53 6.96
N ALA A 152 -5.34 7.23 8.10
CA ALA A 152 -5.95 7.45 9.42
C ALA A 152 -6.26 8.94 9.66
N THR A 153 -5.35 9.83 9.26
CA THR A 153 -5.53 11.28 9.42
C THR A 153 -6.66 11.80 8.53
N VAL A 154 -6.74 11.34 7.29
CA VAL A 154 -7.83 11.73 6.37
C VAL A 154 -9.17 11.28 6.92
N LEU A 155 -9.29 10.07 7.43
CA LEU A 155 -10.51 9.58 8.05
C LEU A 155 -10.90 10.44 9.26
N LYS A 156 -9.94 10.75 10.12
CA LYS A 156 -10.18 11.58 11.30
C LYS A 156 -10.69 12.98 10.93
N ARG A 157 -10.08 13.61 9.91
CA ARG A 157 -10.51 14.92 9.40
C ARG A 157 -11.90 14.88 8.77
N SER A 158 -12.32 13.72 8.28
CA SER A 158 -13.66 13.51 7.72
C SER A 158 -14.72 13.30 8.81
N GLY A 159 -14.36 13.42 10.09
CA GLY A 159 -15.29 13.25 11.21
C GLY A 159 -15.55 11.80 11.62
N VAL A 160 -14.77 10.87 11.11
CA VAL A 160 -14.91 9.45 11.44
C VAL A 160 -14.40 9.21 12.87
N ASN A 161 -15.15 8.43 13.66
CA ASN A 161 -14.82 8.09 15.02
C ASN A 161 -13.49 7.33 15.11
N ILE A 162 -12.65 7.67 16.11
CA ILE A 162 -11.35 7.02 16.33
C ILE A 162 -11.47 5.52 16.49
N ALA A 163 -12.55 5.02 17.11
CA ALA A 163 -12.77 3.57 17.25
C ALA A 163 -12.90 2.91 15.88
N ILE A 164 -13.62 3.52 14.94
CA ILE A 164 -13.77 3.01 13.57
C ILE A 164 -12.42 3.05 12.85
N ILE A 165 -11.65 4.11 13.01
CA ILE A 165 -10.32 4.23 12.42
C ILE A 165 -9.41 3.11 12.96
N SER A 166 -9.45 2.87 14.26
CA SER A 166 -8.66 1.83 14.90
C SER A 166 -9.03 0.43 14.39
N GLU A 167 -10.32 0.15 14.27
CA GLU A 167 -10.81 -1.11 13.70
C GLU A 167 -10.35 -1.30 12.26
N SER A 168 -10.42 -0.25 11.45
CA SER A 168 -10.00 -0.30 10.05
C SER A 168 -8.54 -0.64 9.90
N LEU A 169 -7.70 0.00 10.70
CA LEU A 169 -6.27 -0.26 10.69
C LEU A 169 -5.93 -1.63 11.26
N GLY A 170 -6.77 -2.16 12.14
CA GLY A 170 -6.61 -3.50 12.72
C GLY A 170 -7.34 -4.59 11.97
N HIS A 171 -8.55 -4.31 11.50
CA HIS A 171 -9.47 -5.33 10.98
C HIS A 171 -10.03 -5.03 9.61
N SER A 172 -9.92 -3.81 9.14
CA SER A 172 -10.32 -3.38 7.80
C SER A 172 -11.67 -3.93 7.34
N ASP A 173 -12.76 -3.35 7.81
CA ASP A 173 -14.08 -3.74 7.33
C ASP A 173 -14.51 -2.92 6.10
N LEU A 174 -15.58 -3.38 5.47
CA LEU A 174 -16.12 -2.77 4.26
C LEU A 174 -16.66 -1.35 4.53
N SER A 175 -17.24 -1.12 5.71
CA SER A 175 -17.82 0.17 6.04
C SER A 175 -16.79 1.29 6.08
N THR A 176 -15.58 0.99 6.51
CA THR A 176 -14.49 1.96 6.57
C THR A 176 -14.00 2.33 5.18
N THR A 177 -13.88 1.36 4.29
CA THR A 177 -13.52 1.62 2.90
C THR A 177 -14.59 2.50 2.24
N GLN A 178 -15.86 2.25 2.52
CA GLN A 178 -16.96 3.06 2.03
C GLN A 178 -16.91 4.48 2.56
N ILE A 179 -16.67 4.66 3.86
CA ILE A 179 -16.51 5.98 4.47
C ILE A 179 -15.35 6.74 3.82
N TYR A 180 -14.25 6.07 3.57
CA TYR A 180 -13.10 6.67 2.90
C TYR A 180 -13.45 7.13 1.48
N LEU A 181 -14.21 6.32 0.73
CA LEU A 181 -14.67 6.69 -0.62
C LEU A 181 -15.59 7.90 -0.64
N ASP A 182 -16.44 8.01 0.38
CA ASP A 182 -17.42 9.09 0.48
C ASP A 182 -16.81 10.41 0.98
N SER A 183 -15.60 10.35 1.49
CA SER A 183 -14.91 11.55 1.97
C SER A 183 -14.01 12.13 0.88
#